data_db51ff1cee8b9d7239bb77c3b59c1bef
#
_entry.id   db51ff1cee8b9d7239bb77c3b59c1bef
#
_cell.length_a   1.000
_cell.length_b   1.000
_cell.length_c   1.000
_cell.angle_alpha   90.00
_cell.angle_beta   90.00
_cell.angle_gamma   90.00
#
_symmetry.space_group_name_H-M   'P 1'
#
loop_
_entity.id
_entity.type
_entity.pdbx_description
1 polymer ?
#
loop_
_entity_poly.entity_id
_entity_poly.type
_entity_poly.pdbx_seq_one_letter_code
_entity_poly.pdbx_strand_id
1 'polypeptide(L)'
;MSIKLIAVDMDGTFLSDQKTYNRDRFMAQYQHMKRQGIRFVVASGNQYYQLISFFPEIAHEIAFVAENGGWVVSEGEDIFNGELTKADFQTVVEHLLTRADVEIIACGKNSAYTLKRYNDALKAVAAMYYHRLEFVDNFNNINDVFFKFGLNITDERIPEVQAALHDAIGDIMVPVHTDYGSIDLIIPGVHKANGLRLLQQRWGIHDSEVVVFGDGGNDIEMLRQAGFSFAMSHASEAVAAAAKYRAGSNNQEGVLDIIDSVLNNEPPFNV
;
A
#
# COMPACT_ATOMS: atom_id res chain seq x y z
N MET A 1 11.47 -10.88 23.62
CA MET A 1 11.89 -10.51 22.24
C MET A 1 11.73 -9.01 22.06
N SER A 2 12.64 -8.32 21.37
CA SER A 2 12.53 -6.87 21.20
C SER A 2 11.97 -6.57 19.81
N ILE A 3 10.88 -5.83 19.71
CA ILE A 3 10.33 -5.33 18.44
C ILE A 3 11.31 -4.32 17.86
N LYS A 4 11.56 -4.41 16.56
CA LYS A 4 12.47 -3.51 15.82
C LYS A 4 11.82 -2.81 14.62
N LEU A 5 10.64 -3.26 14.20
CA LEU A 5 9.94 -2.71 13.08
C LEU A 5 8.43 -2.74 13.31
N ILE A 6 7.77 -1.61 13.02
CA ILE A 6 6.33 -1.50 12.97
C ILE A 6 5.95 -1.04 11.55
N ALA A 7 5.15 -1.82 10.85
CA ALA A 7 4.63 -1.47 9.53
C ALA A 7 3.10 -1.34 9.57
N VAL A 8 2.59 -0.28 8.95
CA VAL A 8 1.16 0.01 8.93
C VAL A 8 0.67 0.18 7.49
N ASP A 9 -0.49 -0.41 7.17
CA ASP A 9 -1.30 0.07 6.07
C ASP A 9 -1.94 1.41 6.44
N MET A 10 -2.42 2.17 5.44
CA MET A 10 -2.94 3.52 5.64
C MET A 10 -4.46 3.58 5.68
N ASP A 11 -5.11 3.35 4.55
CA ASP A 11 -6.57 3.50 4.42
C ASP A 11 -7.31 2.38 5.16
N GLY A 12 -8.21 2.74 6.09
CA GLY A 12 -8.89 1.74 6.92
C GLY A 12 -8.04 1.15 8.05
N THR A 13 -6.75 1.45 8.11
CA THR A 13 -5.83 0.95 9.14
C THR A 13 -5.27 2.09 9.99
N PHE A 14 -4.28 2.82 9.51
CA PHE A 14 -3.66 3.92 10.26
C PHE A 14 -4.49 5.20 10.22
N LEU A 15 -5.14 5.46 9.08
CA LEU A 15 -6.04 6.59 8.90
C LEU A 15 -7.47 6.25 9.32
N SER A 16 -8.13 7.20 9.95
CA SER A 16 -9.59 7.18 10.12
C SER A 16 -10.30 7.29 8.76
N ASP A 17 -11.61 7.05 8.72
CA ASP A 17 -12.44 7.22 7.52
C ASP A 17 -12.41 8.66 6.99
N GLN A 18 -12.04 9.64 7.85
CA GLN A 18 -11.83 11.03 7.47
C GLN A 18 -10.43 11.30 6.88
N LYS A 19 -9.63 10.26 6.63
CA LYS A 19 -8.26 10.34 6.10
C LYS A 19 -7.31 11.16 7.00
N THR A 20 -7.49 11.04 8.29
CA THR A 20 -6.67 11.70 9.32
C THR A 20 -6.24 10.70 10.40
N TYR A 21 -5.29 11.08 11.22
CA TYR A 21 -4.87 10.34 12.40
C TYR A 21 -4.52 11.31 13.56
N ASN A 22 -4.44 10.82 14.78
CA ASN A 22 -4.02 11.61 15.94
C ASN A 22 -2.51 11.87 15.87
N ARG A 23 -2.14 12.97 15.22
CA ARG A 23 -0.77 13.34 14.93
C ARG A 23 0.07 13.55 16.18
N ASP A 24 -0.47 14.26 17.17
CA ASP A 24 0.27 14.58 18.39
C ASP A 24 0.62 13.30 19.16
N ARG A 25 -0.35 12.38 19.31
CA ARG A 25 -0.14 11.08 19.93
C ARG A 25 0.90 10.26 19.17
N PHE A 26 0.74 10.15 17.86
CA PHE A 26 1.67 9.40 17.03
C PHE A 26 3.08 9.98 17.07
N MET A 27 3.25 11.29 17.01
CA MET A 27 4.58 11.92 17.07
C MET A 27 5.27 11.66 18.41
N ALA A 28 4.52 11.64 19.52
CA ALA A 28 5.07 11.24 20.83
C ALA A 28 5.52 9.76 20.83
N GLN A 29 4.69 8.86 20.27
CA GLN A 29 5.03 7.44 20.09
C GLN A 29 6.24 7.28 19.17
N TYR A 30 6.31 8.01 18.06
CA TYR A 30 7.43 7.95 17.11
C TYR A 30 8.76 8.35 17.77
N GLN A 31 8.78 9.40 18.59
CA GLN A 31 9.98 9.76 19.37
C GLN A 31 10.37 8.66 20.34
N HIS A 32 9.39 7.93 20.90
CA HIS A 32 9.67 6.80 21.77
C HIS A 32 10.21 5.60 20.99
N MET A 33 9.63 5.29 19.83
CA MET A 33 10.14 4.28 18.88
C MET A 33 11.61 4.55 18.53
N LYS A 34 11.95 5.79 18.16
CA LYS A 34 13.35 6.18 17.85
C LYS A 34 14.30 5.88 19.01
N ARG A 35 13.93 6.21 20.25
CA ARG A 35 14.78 5.92 21.43
C ARG A 35 14.96 4.42 21.68
N GLN A 36 14.00 3.60 21.29
CA GLN A 36 14.07 2.13 21.40
C GLN A 36 14.68 1.46 20.15
N GLY A 37 15.05 2.23 19.13
CA GLY A 37 15.59 1.69 17.88
C GLY A 37 14.55 0.98 17.01
N ILE A 38 13.25 1.28 17.20
CA ILE A 38 12.15 0.72 16.41
C ILE A 38 11.94 1.57 15.15
N ARG A 39 11.98 0.93 13.99
CA ARG A 39 11.73 1.57 12.70
C ARG A 39 10.24 1.59 12.39
N PHE A 40 9.78 2.67 11.76
CA PHE A 40 8.40 2.80 11.30
C PHE A 40 8.35 2.74 9.76
N VAL A 41 7.41 1.96 9.24
CA VAL A 41 7.22 1.73 7.81
C VAL A 41 5.75 1.94 7.45
N VAL A 42 5.52 2.70 6.39
CA VAL A 42 4.20 2.84 5.76
C VAL A 42 4.13 1.89 4.58
N ALA A 43 3.17 0.95 4.56
CA ALA A 43 2.99 -0.03 3.49
C ALA A 43 1.58 0.10 2.87
N SER A 44 1.48 0.72 1.72
CA SER A 44 0.20 1.08 1.11
C SER A 44 0.16 0.83 -0.41
N GLY A 45 -1.05 0.65 -0.95
CA GLY A 45 -1.30 0.70 -2.39
C GLY A 45 -1.23 2.09 -2.99
N ASN A 46 -1.20 3.12 -2.15
CA ASN A 46 -1.25 4.52 -2.56
C ASN A 46 0.08 5.02 -3.13
N GLN A 47 -0.02 6.13 -3.87
CA GLN A 47 1.13 6.79 -4.47
C GLN A 47 2.10 7.31 -3.39
N TYR A 48 3.41 7.10 -3.58
CA TYR A 48 4.44 7.60 -2.67
C TYR A 48 4.30 9.09 -2.34
N TYR A 49 4.00 9.93 -3.33
CA TYR A 49 3.84 11.38 -3.13
C TYR A 49 2.64 11.75 -2.26
N GLN A 50 1.59 10.93 -2.26
CA GLN A 50 0.48 11.09 -1.33
C GLN A 50 0.89 10.61 0.07
N LEU A 51 1.56 9.47 0.19
CA LEU A 51 1.96 8.91 1.48
C LEU A 51 2.88 9.84 2.27
N ILE A 52 3.88 10.44 1.64
CA ILE A 52 4.79 11.39 2.33
C ILE A 52 4.06 12.63 2.84
N SER A 53 2.94 13.02 2.24
CA SER A 53 2.16 14.20 2.67
C SER A 53 1.49 14.02 4.03
N PHE A 54 1.28 12.77 4.47
CA PHE A 54 0.76 12.49 5.81
C PHE A 54 1.81 12.65 6.92
N PHE A 55 3.10 12.63 6.57
CA PHE A 55 4.22 12.63 7.51
C PHE A 55 5.26 13.72 7.21
N PRO A 56 4.86 14.99 7.00
CA PRO A 56 5.76 16.02 6.47
C PRO A 56 7.01 16.27 7.33
N GLU A 57 6.95 16.03 8.65
CA GLU A 57 8.10 16.22 9.54
C GLU A 57 9.09 15.06 9.51
N ILE A 58 8.61 13.84 9.24
CA ILE A 58 9.41 12.61 9.40
C ILE A 58 9.51 11.77 8.13
N ALA A 59 8.91 12.21 7.01
CA ALA A 59 8.97 11.45 5.76
C ALA A 59 10.40 11.11 5.31
N HIS A 60 11.38 11.96 5.64
CA HIS A 60 12.79 11.73 5.37
C HIS A 60 13.51 10.81 6.37
N GLU A 61 12.82 10.39 7.43
CA GLU A 61 13.37 9.52 8.49
C GLU A 61 12.78 8.11 8.49
N ILE A 62 11.61 7.93 7.88
CA ILE A 62 10.89 6.65 7.86
C ILE A 62 11.00 5.97 6.49
N ALA A 63 10.45 4.77 6.38
CA ALA A 63 10.42 4.05 5.11
C ALA A 63 9.00 3.87 4.58
N PHE A 64 8.90 3.72 3.27
CA PHE A 64 7.66 3.55 2.53
C PHE A 64 7.75 2.34 1.60
N VAL A 65 6.78 1.47 1.70
CA VAL A 65 6.46 0.43 0.73
C VAL A 65 5.20 0.93 -0.01
N ALA A 66 5.42 1.77 -1.00
CA ALA A 66 4.37 2.42 -1.77
C ALA A 66 3.92 1.57 -2.98
N GLU A 67 2.77 1.91 -3.56
CA GLU A 67 2.25 1.28 -4.77
C GLU A 67 2.20 -0.26 -4.68
N ASN A 68 1.73 -0.79 -3.54
CA ASN A 68 1.73 -2.22 -3.23
C ASN A 68 3.11 -2.88 -3.30
N GLY A 69 4.18 -2.17 -2.99
CA GLY A 69 5.56 -2.66 -3.09
C GLY A 69 6.25 -2.35 -4.41
N GLY A 70 5.55 -1.69 -5.34
CA GLY A 70 6.11 -1.23 -6.61
C GLY A 70 7.22 -0.20 -6.44
N TRP A 71 7.19 0.55 -5.35
CA TRP A 71 8.25 1.50 -5.01
C TRP A 71 8.55 1.47 -3.51
N VAL A 72 9.80 1.12 -3.18
CA VAL A 72 10.28 1.05 -1.79
C VAL A 72 11.33 2.13 -1.58
N VAL A 73 11.08 3.00 -0.59
CA VAL A 73 11.95 4.12 -0.23
C VAL A 73 12.28 4.04 1.26
N SER A 74 13.53 4.28 1.64
CA SER A 74 13.95 4.39 3.04
C SER A 74 14.77 5.63 3.23
N GLU A 75 14.35 6.50 4.16
CA GLU A 75 15.11 7.73 4.51
C GLU A 75 15.41 8.59 3.26
N GLY A 76 14.49 8.62 2.30
CA GLY A 76 14.61 9.32 1.03
C GLY A 76 15.46 8.60 -0.04
N GLU A 77 16.05 7.45 0.27
CA GLU A 77 16.80 6.62 -0.67
C GLU A 77 15.89 5.60 -1.37
N ASP A 78 15.97 5.51 -2.69
CA ASP A 78 15.32 4.43 -3.46
C ASP A 78 15.96 3.08 -3.14
N ILE A 79 15.19 2.17 -2.57
CA ILE A 79 15.63 0.80 -2.26
C ILE A 79 15.27 -0.16 -3.39
N PHE A 80 14.08 0.02 -3.97
CA PHE A 80 13.56 -0.84 -5.03
C PHE A 80 12.51 -0.10 -5.86
N ASN A 81 12.54 -0.33 -7.17
CA ASN A 81 11.37 -0.05 -8.02
C ASN A 81 11.07 -1.30 -8.84
N GLY A 82 9.79 -1.70 -8.85
CA GLY A 82 9.29 -2.58 -9.90
C GLY A 82 9.34 -1.84 -11.24
N GLU A 83 9.55 -2.58 -12.31
CA GLU A 83 9.57 -2.00 -13.66
C GLU A 83 8.91 -2.95 -14.65
N LEU A 84 7.90 -2.46 -15.34
CA LEU A 84 7.36 -3.12 -16.52
C LEU A 84 8.27 -2.83 -17.71
N THR A 85 8.57 -3.86 -18.50
CA THR A 85 9.20 -3.60 -19.81
C THR A 85 8.28 -2.75 -20.68
N LYS A 86 8.82 -2.02 -21.64
CA LYS A 86 7.99 -1.25 -22.60
C LYS A 86 7.00 -2.13 -23.35
N ALA A 87 7.41 -3.37 -23.67
CA ALA A 87 6.55 -4.32 -24.38
C ALA A 87 5.39 -4.78 -23.49
N ASP A 88 5.67 -5.12 -22.21
CA ASP A 88 4.64 -5.53 -21.24
C ASP A 88 3.68 -4.39 -20.96
N PHE A 89 4.19 -3.18 -20.73
CA PHE A 89 3.37 -1.98 -20.55
C PHE A 89 2.41 -1.78 -21.73
N GLN A 90 2.93 -1.85 -22.94
CA GLN A 90 2.10 -1.69 -24.15
C GLN A 90 1.06 -2.80 -24.26
N THR A 91 1.42 -4.05 -24.03
CA THR A 91 0.50 -5.20 -24.05
C THR A 91 -0.66 -5.01 -23.05
N VAL A 92 -0.33 -4.60 -21.83
CA VAL A 92 -1.34 -4.35 -20.78
C VAL A 92 -2.25 -3.19 -21.17
N VAL A 93 -1.69 -2.06 -21.62
CA VAL A 93 -2.46 -0.89 -22.04
C VAL A 93 -3.38 -1.22 -23.20
N GLU A 94 -2.89 -1.90 -24.23
CA GLU A 94 -3.69 -2.31 -25.40
C GLU A 94 -4.87 -3.18 -24.96
N HIS A 95 -4.64 -4.16 -24.08
CA HIS A 95 -5.71 -5.00 -23.55
C HIS A 95 -6.73 -4.18 -22.75
N LEU A 96 -6.28 -3.33 -21.82
CA LEU A 96 -7.17 -2.51 -21.00
C LEU A 96 -8.01 -1.54 -21.82
N LEU A 97 -7.45 -0.96 -22.89
CA LEU A 97 -8.17 -0.04 -23.80
C LEU A 97 -9.28 -0.71 -24.60
N THR A 98 -9.31 -2.04 -24.72
CA THR A 98 -10.45 -2.77 -25.33
C THR A 98 -11.67 -2.81 -24.42
N ARG A 99 -11.51 -2.48 -23.15
CA ARG A 99 -12.56 -2.55 -22.12
C ARG A 99 -13.15 -1.17 -21.85
N ALA A 100 -14.38 -0.97 -22.28
CA ALA A 100 -15.09 0.29 -22.04
C ALA A 100 -15.58 0.47 -20.59
N ASP A 101 -15.58 -0.61 -19.80
CA ASP A 101 -16.03 -0.69 -18.41
C ASP A 101 -14.90 -0.44 -17.40
N VAL A 102 -13.70 -0.13 -17.87
CA VAL A 102 -12.52 0.08 -17.04
C VAL A 102 -11.91 1.45 -17.32
N GLU A 103 -11.72 2.23 -16.28
CA GLU A 103 -10.96 3.48 -16.35
C GLU A 103 -9.57 3.28 -15.76
N ILE A 104 -8.54 3.70 -16.48
CA ILE A 104 -7.15 3.32 -16.27
C ILE A 104 -6.37 4.47 -15.65
N ILE A 105 -5.61 4.17 -14.60
CA ILE A 105 -4.54 5.03 -14.08
C ILE A 105 -3.23 4.23 -14.17
N ALA A 106 -2.32 4.66 -15.04
CA ALA A 106 -0.98 4.08 -15.14
C ALA A 106 -0.07 4.74 -14.10
N CYS A 107 0.46 3.95 -13.17
CA CYS A 107 1.26 4.43 -12.05
C CYS A 107 2.74 4.36 -12.38
N GLY A 108 3.34 5.51 -12.58
CA GLY A 108 4.77 5.67 -12.83
C GLY A 108 5.49 6.34 -11.67
N LYS A 109 6.81 6.30 -11.73
CA LYS A 109 7.68 6.87 -10.70
C LYS A 109 7.63 8.40 -10.65
N ASN A 110 7.51 9.05 -11.80
CA ASN A 110 7.43 10.50 -11.86
C ASN A 110 6.01 11.01 -11.62
N SER A 111 5.02 10.31 -12.16
CA SER A 111 3.60 10.69 -12.06
C SER A 111 2.68 9.47 -12.25
N ALA A 112 1.44 9.58 -11.87
CA ALA A 112 0.36 8.76 -12.36
C ALA A 112 -0.23 9.42 -13.62
N TYR A 113 -0.74 8.62 -14.55
CA TYR A 113 -1.25 9.09 -15.84
C TYR A 113 -2.64 8.51 -16.08
N THR A 114 -3.59 9.36 -16.45
CA THR A 114 -4.95 8.94 -16.83
C THR A 114 -5.43 9.70 -18.05
N LEU A 115 -6.45 9.18 -18.73
CA LEU A 115 -6.88 9.76 -20.01
C LEU A 115 -7.77 10.99 -19.79
N LYS A 116 -7.50 12.06 -20.54
CA LYS A 116 -8.31 13.29 -20.55
C LYS A 116 -9.78 13.03 -20.87
N ARG A 117 -10.07 11.99 -21.66
CA ARG A 117 -11.44 11.63 -22.07
C ARG A 117 -12.31 11.04 -20.97
N TYR A 118 -11.72 10.58 -19.83
CA TYR A 118 -12.47 10.05 -18.72
C TYR A 118 -13.25 11.18 -18.02
N ASN A 119 -14.30 10.80 -17.30
CA ASN A 119 -15.20 11.76 -16.67
C ASN A 119 -14.52 12.52 -15.50
N ASP A 120 -15.10 13.69 -15.18
CA ASP A 120 -14.52 14.55 -14.15
C ASP A 120 -14.69 13.97 -12.73
N ALA A 121 -15.64 13.06 -12.50
CA ALA A 121 -15.81 12.41 -11.21
C ALA A 121 -14.62 11.47 -10.91
N LEU A 122 -14.18 10.67 -11.91
CA LEU A 122 -12.96 9.87 -11.78
C LEU A 122 -11.75 10.75 -11.51
N LYS A 123 -11.58 11.83 -12.28
CA LYS A 123 -10.44 12.74 -12.13
C LYS A 123 -10.39 13.35 -10.72
N ALA A 124 -11.54 13.73 -10.17
CA ALA A 124 -11.63 14.26 -8.82
C ALA A 124 -11.25 13.21 -7.75
N VAL A 125 -11.73 11.98 -7.88
CA VAL A 125 -11.36 10.87 -6.98
C VAL A 125 -9.88 10.53 -7.13
N ALA A 126 -9.38 10.41 -8.36
CA ALA A 126 -7.98 10.12 -8.61
C ALA A 126 -7.04 11.17 -8.01
N ALA A 127 -7.41 12.45 -8.07
CA ALA A 127 -6.60 13.54 -7.49
C ALA A 127 -6.47 13.46 -5.95
N MET A 128 -7.35 12.75 -5.25
CA MET A 128 -7.23 12.53 -3.81
C MET A 128 -6.15 11.51 -3.45
N TYR A 129 -5.92 10.52 -4.34
CA TYR A 129 -4.97 9.42 -4.11
C TYR A 129 -3.63 9.62 -4.84
N TYR A 130 -3.64 10.39 -5.94
CA TYR A 130 -2.46 10.63 -6.76
C TYR A 130 -2.09 12.11 -6.72
N HIS A 131 -1.18 12.48 -5.86
CA HIS A 131 -0.71 13.86 -5.70
C HIS A 131 0.16 14.34 -6.87
N ARG A 132 0.73 13.40 -7.63
CA ARG A 132 1.28 13.64 -8.96
C ARG A 132 0.43 12.88 -9.96
N LEU A 133 -0.40 13.59 -10.70
CA LEU A 133 -1.35 13.06 -11.65
C LEU A 133 -1.35 13.91 -12.92
N GLU A 134 -1.12 13.27 -14.05
CA GLU A 134 -1.13 13.89 -15.36
C GLU A 134 -2.29 13.36 -16.22
N PHE A 135 -2.95 14.27 -16.92
CA PHE A 135 -4.02 13.95 -17.86
C PHE A 135 -3.45 13.91 -19.27
N VAL A 136 -3.46 12.73 -19.89
CA VAL A 136 -2.86 12.49 -21.21
C VAL A 136 -3.91 12.16 -22.27
N ASP A 137 -3.58 12.39 -23.54
CA ASP A 137 -4.46 12.02 -24.65
C ASP A 137 -4.42 10.51 -24.93
N ASN A 138 -3.26 9.89 -24.70
CA ASN A 138 -3.01 8.45 -24.80
C ASN A 138 -1.80 8.08 -23.95
N PHE A 139 -1.55 6.77 -23.75
CA PHE A 139 -0.42 6.27 -22.98
C PHE A 139 0.88 6.06 -23.81
N ASN A 140 0.88 6.45 -25.10
CA ASN A 140 2.04 6.28 -25.94
C ASN A 140 3.13 7.29 -25.60
N ASN A 141 4.38 6.87 -25.70
CA ASN A 141 5.57 7.73 -25.57
C ASN A 141 5.72 8.45 -24.21
N ILE A 142 5.07 7.96 -23.16
CA ILE A 142 5.34 8.44 -21.81
C ILE A 142 6.68 7.85 -21.36
N ASN A 143 7.61 8.74 -20.97
CA ASN A 143 8.92 8.33 -20.50
C ASN A 143 8.93 8.29 -18.96
N ASP A 144 8.54 7.14 -18.42
CA ASP A 144 8.54 6.89 -16.98
C ASP A 144 8.85 5.42 -16.69
N VAL A 145 9.13 5.10 -15.43
CA VAL A 145 9.22 3.73 -14.91
C VAL A 145 7.85 3.35 -14.37
N PHE A 146 7.15 2.46 -15.06
CA PHE A 146 5.82 2.01 -14.68
C PHE A 146 5.87 0.73 -13.84
N PHE A 147 5.11 0.67 -12.77
CA PHE A 147 5.11 -0.46 -11.85
C PHE A 147 3.72 -0.95 -11.41
N LYS A 148 2.67 -0.20 -11.71
CA LYS A 148 1.30 -0.56 -11.31
C LYS A 148 0.29 0.10 -12.25
N PHE A 149 -0.92 -0.48 -12.35
CA PHE A 149 -2.11 0.21 -12.85
C PHE A 149 -3.18 0.18 -11.76
N GLY A 150 -3.82 1.31 -11.52
CA GLY A 150 -5.08 1.39 -10.80
C GLY A 150 -6.23 1.37 -11.79
N LEU A 151 -7.23 0.54 -11.54
CA LEU A 151 -8.40 0.40 -12.39
C LEU A 151 -9.66 0.77 -11.61
N ASN A 152 -10.38 1.78 -12.08
CA ASN A 152 -11.68 2.13 -11.54
C ASN A 152 -12.77 1.33 -12.25
N ILE A 153 -13.60 0.63 -11.50
CA ILE A 153 -14.60 -0.33 -11.99
C ILE A 153 -15.79 -0.27 -11.03
N THR A 154 -17.01 -0.52 -11.52
CA THR A 154 -18.17 -0.66 -10.63
C THR A 154 -18.07 -1.91 -9.77
N ASP A 155 -18.45 -1.84 -8.49
CA ASP A 155 -18.26 -2.89 -7.50
C ASP A 155 -18.85 -4.25 -7.94
N GLU A 156 -20.02 -4.25 -8.56
CA GLU A 156 -20.68 -5.47 -9.03
C GLU A 156 -19.89 -6.21 -10.12
N ARG A 157 -19.03 -5.49 -10.84
CA ARG A 157 -18.25 -6.04 -11.94
C ARG A 157 -16.86 -6.54 -11.53
N ILE A 158 -16.40 -6.19 -10.33
CA ILE A 158 -15.04 -6.51 -9.87
C ILE A 158 -14.70 -8.00 -10.00
N PRO A 159 -15.49 -8.97 -9.50
CA PRO A 159 -15.13 -10.39 -9.58
C PRO A 159 -14.98 -10.90 -11.03
N GLU A 160 -15.87 -10.48 -11.93
CA GLU A 160 -15.84 -10.84 -13.34
C GLU A 160 -14.61 -10.23 -14.05
N VAL A 161 -14.37 -8.94 -13.82
CA VAL A 161 -13.25 -8.22 -14.44
C VAL A 161 -11.92 -8.74 -13.92
N GLN A 162 -11.81 -9.00 -12.62
CA GLN A 162 -10.60 -9.56 -12.02
C GLN A 162 -10.26 -10.93 -12.62
N ALA A 163 -11.23 -11.82 -12.76
CA ALA A 163 -11.03 -13.12 -13.40
C ALA A 163 -10.61 -13.00 -14.87
N ALA A 164 -11.29 -12.15 -15.64
CA ALA A 164 -10.95 -11.91 -17.04
C ALA A 164 -9.57 -11.31 -17.25
N LEU A 165 -9.15 -10.40 -16.37
CA LEU A 165 -7.79 -9.81 -16.41
C LEU A 165 -6.73 -10.85 -16.03
N HIS A 166 -7.01 -11.68 -15.02
CA HIS A 166 -6.11 -12.76 -14.64
C HIS A 166 -5.88 -13.74 -15.81
N ASP A 167 -6.94 -14.13 -16.51
CA ASP A 167 -6.85 -15.05 -17.65
C ASP A 167 -6.12 -14.44 -18.85
N ALA A 168 -6.28 -13.14 -19.08
CA ALA A 168 -5.75 -12.46 -20.26
C ALA A 168 -4.29 -11.98 -20.09
N ILE A 169 -3.93 -11.45 -18.93
CA ILE A 169 -2.65 -10.78 -18.68
C ILE A 169 -2.01 -11.15 -17.33
N GLY A 170 -2.52 -12.18 -16.64
CA GLY A 170 -2.05 -12.57 -15.30
C GLY A 170 -0.58 -12.97 -15.24
N ASP A 171 0.01 -13.40 -16.35
CA ASP A 171 1.46 -13.69 -16.46
C ASP A 171 2.32 -12.40 -16.44
N ILE A 172 1.73 -11.26 -16.84
CA ILE A 172 2.41 -9.96 -16.89
C ILE A 172 2.09 -9.16 -15.64
N MET A 173 0.80 -9.09 -15.27
CA MET A 173 0.33 -8.36 -14.10
C MET A 173 -0.79 -9.10 -13.39
N VAL A 174 -0.71 -9.18 -12.07
CA VAL A 174 -1.70 -9.84 -11.21
C VAL A 174 -2.76 -8.83 -10.78
N PRO A 175 -4.05 -9.10 -11.05
CA PRO A 175 -5.13 -8.24 -10.57
C PRO A 175 -5.41 -8.52 -9.08
N VAL A 176 -5.30 -7.49 -8.25
CA VAL A 176 -5.57 -7.53 -6.82
C VAL A 176 -6.74 -6.60 -6.53
N HIS A 177 -7.80 -7.14 -5.91
CA HIS A 177 -8.91 -6.31 -5.45
C HIS A 177 -8.43 -5.43 -4.29
N THR A 178 -8.67 -4.15 -4.43
CA THR A 178 -8.51 -3.16 -3.36
C THR A 178 -9.90 -2.73 -2.90
N ASP A 179 -10.04 -2.33 -1.65
CA ASP A 179 -11.30 -1.80 -1.19
C ASP A 179 -11.69 -0.54 -1.99
N TYR A 180 -12.98 -0.15 -1.97
CA TYR A 180 -13.50 1.05 -2.64
C TYR A 180 -13.64 0.99 -4.18
N GLY A 181 -14.01 -0.15 -4.75
CA GLY A 181 -14.40 -0.24 -6.17
C GLY A 181 -13.23 -0.16 -7.14
N SER A 182 -12.07 -0.69 -6.76
CA SER A 182 -10.90 -0.69 -7.62
C SER A 182 -10.16 -2.03 -7.66
N ILE A 183 -9.46 -2.25 -8.77
CA ILE A 183 -8.48 -3.33 -8.93
C ILE A 183 -7.13 -2.68 -9.20
N ASP A 184 -6.13 -3.10 -8.44
CA ASP A 184 -4.73 -2.81 -8.77
C ASP A 184 -4.16 -3.96 -9.58
N LEU A 185 -3.49 -3.65 -10.70
CA LEU A 185 -2.64 -4.58 -11.42
C LEU A 185 -1.22 -4.40 -10.92
N ILE A 186 -0.66 -5.43 -10.33
CA ILE A 186 0.70 -5.42 -9.76
C ILE A 186 1.60 -6.41 -10.52
N ILE A 187 2.89 -6.11 -10.56
CA ILE A 187 3.89 -7.02 -11.13
C ILE A 187 3.94 -8.30 -10.26
N PRO A 188 3.96 -9.51 -10.86
CA PRO A 188 4.05 -10.76 -10.10
C PRO A 188 5.20 -10.76 -9.09
N GLY A 189 4.90 -11.10 -7.83
CA GLY A 189 5.87 -11.09 -6.73
C GLY A 189 6.18 -9.71 -6.15
N VAL A 190 5.65 -8.64 -6.72
CA VAL A 190 5.79 -7.27 -6.19
C VAL A 190 4.52 -6.94 -5.38
N HIS A 191 4.60 -7.10 -4.08
CA HIS A 191 3.51 -6.83 -3.13
C HIS A 191 4.06 -6.28 -1.82
N LYS A 192 3.19 -5.80 -0.91
CA LYS A 192 3.60 -5.14 0.35
C LYS A 192 4.58 -5.98 1.16
N ALA A 193 4.33 -7.28 1.31
CA ALA A 193 5.23 -8.17 2.07
C ALA A 193 6.62 -8.28 1.45
N ASN A 194 6.72 -8.28 0.11
CA ASN A 194 8.02 -8.29 -0.56
C ASN A 194 8.81 -6.99 -0.31
N GLY A 195 8.16 -5.85 -0.42
CA GLY A 195 8.77 -4.56 -0.09
C GLY A 195 9.23 -4.49 1.37
N LEU A 196 8.42 -5.00 2.30
CA LEU A 196 8.78 -5.08 3.70
C LEU A 196 9.99 -5.98 3.93
N ARG A 197 10.06 -7.15 3.24
CA ARG A 197 11.19 -8.08 3.32
C ARG A 197 12.49 -7.45 2.83
N LEU A 198 12.47 -6.63 1.78
CA LEU A 198 13.65 -5.90 1.32
C LEU A 198 14.20 -4.95 2.40
N LEU A 199 13.31 -4.23 3.09
CA LEU A 199 13.69 -3.39 4.22
C LEU A 199 14.22 -4.20 5.41
N GLN A 200 13.58 -5.31 5.75
CA GLN A 200 14.04 -6.23 6.80
C GLN A 200 15.45 -6.77 6.52
N GLN A 201 15.71 -7.21 5.27
CA GLN A 201 17.03 -7.68 4.85
C GLN A 201 18.10 -6.59 4.99
N ARG A 202 17.77 -5.36 4.55
CA ARG A 202 18.67 -4.21 4.67
C ARG A 202 19.05 -3.91 6.11
N TRP A 203 18.13 -4.09 7.04
CA TRP A 203 18.31 -3.74 8.45
C TRP A 203 18.66 -4.92 9.34
N GLY A 204 18.69 -6.14 8.82
CA GLY A 204 18.94 -7.35 9.60
C GLY A 204 17.84 -7.65 10.61
N ILE A 205 16.57 -7.37 10.27
CA ILE A 205 15.40 -7.56 11.13
C ILE A 205 14.68 -8.86 10.74
N HIS A 206 14.44 -9.73 11.73
CA HIS A 206 13.72 -11.00 11.55
C HIS A 206 12.21 -10.79 11.66
N ASP A 207 11.43 -11.68 11.04
CA ASP A 207 9.96 -11.65 11.09
C ASP A 207 9.43 -11.61 12.53
N SER A 208 10.08 -12.31 13.46
CA SER A 208 9.73 -12.31 14.89
C SER A 208 9.88 -10.95 15.59
N GLU A 209 10.57 -9.99 14.99
CA GLU A 209 10.81 -8.64 15.52
C GLU A 209 9.91 -7.59 14.85
N VAL A 210 8.94 -8.03 14.03
CA VAL A 210 8.09 -7.19 13.19
C VAL A 210 6.65 -7.21 13.69
N VAL A 211 6.07 -6.03 13.80
CA VAL A 211 4.63 -5.80 14.01
C VAL A 211 4.03 -5.21 12.74
N VAL A 212 2.94 -5.76 12.25
CA VAL A 212 2.21 -5.24 11.09
C VAL A 212 0.73 -5.08 11.35
N PHE A 213 0.12 -4.11 10.66
CA PHE A 213 -1.31 -3.81 10.71
C PHE A 213 -1.87 -3.73 9.31
N GLY A 214 -3.10 -4.23 9.11
CA GLY A 214 -3.79 -4.16 7.84
C GLY A 214 -5.26 -4.51 7.96
N ASP A 215 -6.05 -4.20 6.93
CA ASP A 215 -7.48 -4.50 6.86
C ASP A 215 -7.93 -5.00 5.48
N GLY A 216 -7.11 -4.80 4.44
CA GLY A 216 -7.41 -5.14 3.06
C GLY A 216 -6.81 -6.45 2.56
N GLY A 217 -7.29 -6.91 1.40
CA GLY A 217 -6.78 -8.12 0.76
C GLY A 217 -5.29 -8.04 0.38
N ASN A 218 -4.79 -6.84 0.08
CA ASN A 218 -3.38 -6.57 -0.24
C ASN A 218 -2.45 -6.61 0.98
N ASP A 219 -2.99 -6.79 2.19
CA ASP A 219 -2.21 -6.93 3.44
C ASP A 219 -1.97 -8.38 3.84
N ILE A 220 -2.70 -9.32 3.23
CA ILE A 220 -2.72 -10.74 3.66
C ILE A 220 -1.30 -11.32 3.74
N GLU A 221 -0.46 -11.08 2.75
CA GLU A 221 0.89 -11.62 2.72
C GLU A 221 1.76 -11.05 3.85
N MET A 222 1.69 -9.74 4.12
CA MET A 222 2.48 -9.16 5.22
C MET A 222 1.94 -9.56 6.61
N LEU A 223 0.62 -9.73 6.75
CA LEU A 223 0.00 -10.23 7.98
C LEU A 223 0.44 -11.66 8.29
N ARG A 224 0.55 -12.52 7.27
CA ARG A 224 1.04 -13.90 7.43
C ARG A 224 2.53 -13.98 7.77
N GLN A 225 3.33 -13.07 7.21
CA GLN A 225 4.79 -13.07 7.35
C GLN A 225 5.25 -12.62 8.73
N ALA A 226 4.68 -11.57 9.28
CA ALA A 226 5.17 -10.91 10.49
C ALA A 226 5.01 -11.76 11.76
N GLY A 227 5.92 -11.58 12.71
CA GLY A 227 5.87 -12.22 14.02
C GLY A 227 4.64 -11.81 14.84
N PHE A 228 4.26 -10.54 14.74
CA PHE A 228 3.07 -9.97 15.33
C PHE A 228 2.27 -9.27 14.25
N SER A 229 1.07 -9.75 13.97
CA SER A 229 0.21 -9.20 12.92
C SER A 229 -1.20 -8.95 13.45
N PHE A 230 -1.74 -7.79 13.12
CA PHE A 230 -3.02 -7.32 13.61
C PHE A 230 -3.93 -6.97 12.44
N ALA A 231 -5.05 -7.68 12.32
CA ALA A 231 -6.13 -7.28 11.43
C ALA A 231 -7.04 -6.29 12.17
N MET A 232 -7.43 -5.21 11.48
CA MET A 232 -8.35 -4.23 12.04
C MET A 232 -9.71 -4.86 12.33
N SER A 233 -10.49 -4.27 13.25
CA SER A 233 -11.75 -4.85 13.73
C SER A 233 -12.79 -5.07 12.63
N HIS A 234 -12.79 -4.24 11.60
CA HIS A 234 -13.71 -4.29 10.45
C HIS A 234 -13.20 -5.14 9.28
N ALA A 235 -11.95 -5.64 9.35
CA ALA A 235 -11.37 -6.45 8.28
C ALA A 235 -12.21 -7.69 7.98
N SER A 236 -12.22 -8.10 6.71
CA SER A 236 -12.93 -9.30 6.27
C SER A 236 -12.43 -10.56 6.97
N GLU A 237 -13.22 -11.63 6.95
CA GLU A 237 -12.86 -12.91 7.56
C GLU A 237 -11.53 -13.46 7.00
N ALA A 238 -11.31 -13.31 5.69
CA ALA A 238 -10.07 -13.76 5.04
C ALA A 238 -8.84 -13.02 5.54
N VAL A 239 -8.92 -11.69 5.71
CA VAL A 239 -7.85 -10.85 6.26
C VAL A 239 -7.64 -11.16 7.74
N ALA A 240 -8.73 -11.30 8.49
CA ALA A 240 -8.70 -11.66 9.91
C ALA A 240 -8.01 -13.01 10.17
N ALA A 241 -8.28 -14.01 9.30
CA ALA A 241 -7.65 -15.33 9.40
C ALA A 241 -6.15 -15.34 9.04
N ALA A 242 -5.68 -14.31 8.30
CA ALA A 242 -4.27 -14.15 7.98
C ALA A 242 -3.45 -13.55 9.12
N ALA A 243 -4.08 -12.82 10.04
CA ALA A 243 -3.44 -12.17 11.17
C ALA A 243 -3.43 -13.06 12.42
N LYS A 244 -2.46 -12.83 13.30
CA LYS A 244 -2.35 -13.52 14.61
C LYS A 244 -3.24 -12.91 15.68
N TYR A 245 -3.54 -11.62 15.56
CA TYR A 245 -4.28 -10.82 16.53
C TYR A 245 -5.29 -9.89 15.83
N ARG A 246 -6.14 -9.26 16.64
CA ARG A 246 -7.08 -8.23 16.20
C ARG A 246 -6.70 -6.90 16.84
N ALA A 247 -6.73 -5.84 16.07
CA ALA A 247 -6.68 -4.46 16.56
C ALA A 247 -8.10 -3.88 16.71
N GLY A 248 -8.21 -2.75 17.39
CA GLY A 248 -9.42 -1.95 17.44
C GLY A 248 -9.81 -1.34 16.09
N SER A 249 -10.77 -0.44 16.10
CA SER A 249 -11.16 0.32 14.90
C SER A 249 -10.12 1.38 14.55
N ASN A 250 -9.92 1.61 13.24
CA ASN A 250 -9.15 2.75 12.74
C ASN A 250 -9.72 4.10 13.23
N ASN A 251 -11.04 4.21 13.33
CA ASN A 251 -11.72 5.41 13.84
C ASN A 251 -11.55 5.64 15.36
N GLN A 252 -11.03 4.66 16.07
CA GLN A 252 -10.78 4.70 17.51
C GLN A 252 -9.29 4.54 17.86
N GLU A 253 -8.41 4.87 16.92
CA GLU A 253 -6.96 4.83 17.10
C GLU A 253 -6.39 3.43 17.44
N GLY A 254 -7.03 2.36 16.95
CA GLY A 254 -6.67 0.99 17.31
C GLY A 254 -5.21 0.61 17.02
N VAL A 255 -4.58 1.20 15.98
CA VAL A 255 -3.15 1.04 15.71
C VAL A 255 -2.31 1.70 16.79
N LEU A 256 -2.65 2.93 17.19
CA LEU A 256 -1.89 3.68 18.20
C LEU A 256 -1.97 3.01 19.56
N ASP A 257 -3.10 2.38 19.92
CA ASP A 257 -3.25 1.62 21.15
C ASP A 257 -2.27 0.42 21.21
N ILE A 258 -2.12 -0.30 20.10
CA ILE A 258 -1.16 -1.41 20.03
C ILE A 258 0.28 -0.89 20.02
N ILE A 259 0.57 0.26 19.38
CA ILE A 259 1.89 0.89 19.45
C ILE A 259 2.26 1.23 20.92
N ASP A 260 1.32 1.73 21.71
CA ASP A 260 1.56 1.95 23.15
C ASP A 260 1.91 0.64 23.87
N SER A 261 1.20 -0.45 23.57
CA SER A 261 1.48 -1.77 24.13
C SER A 261 2.89 -2.28 23.75
N VAL A 262 3.34 -2.04 22.49
CA VAL A 262 4.72 -2.34 22.06
C VAL A 262 5.72 -1.55 22.89
N LEU A 263 5.52 -0.23 22.99
CA LEU A 263 6.45 0.67 23.67
C LEU A 263 6.57 0.41 25.17
N ASN A 264 5.49 -0.04 25.78
CA ASN A 264 5.41 -0.37 27.21
C ASN A 264 5.77 -1.84 27.51
N ASN A 265 6.09 -2.64 26.48
CA ASN A 265 6.36 -4.08 26.60
C ASN A 265 5.20 -4.83 27.30
N GLU A 266 3.97 -4.53 26.89
CA GLU A 266 2.74 -5.17 27.34
C GLU A 266 2.37 -6.38 26.48
N PRO A 267 1.45 -7.28 26.93
CA PRO A 267 1.00 -8.38 26.08
C PRO A 267 0.47 -7.89 24.72
N PRO A 268 0.78 -8.61 23.63
CA PRO A 268 1.49 -9.89 23.52
C PRO A 268 3.02 -9.78 23.39
N PHE A 269 3.63 -8.61 23.63
CA PHE A 269 5.04 -8.32 23.34
C PHE A 269 6.01 -8.66 24.50
N ASN A 270 5.49 -8.95 25.67
CA ASN A 270 6.26 -9.23 26.90
C ASN A 270 6.60 -10.73 27.11
N VAL A 271 6.78 -11.47 26.01
CA VAL A 271 7.08 -12.92 26.01
C VAL A 271 8.59 -13.18 26.03
#